data_27fc261798cff2860bec0eb5d219da60
#
_entry.id   27fc261798cff2860bec0eb5d219da60
#
_cell.length_a   1.000
_cell.length_b   1.000
_cell.length_c   1.000
_cell.angle_alpha   90.00
_cell.angle_beta   90.00
_cell.angle_gamma   90.00
#
_symmetry.space_group_name_H-M   'P 1'
#
loop_
_entity.id
_entity.type
_entity.pdbx_description
1 polymer ?
#
loop_
_entity_poly.entity_id
_entity_poly.type
_entity_poly.pdbx_seq_one_letter_code
_entity_poly.pdbx_strand_id
1 'polypeptide(L)'
;RRLAGGLPVVGICVGMQVMFEQGVEGGVETEGLGEWPGVVSELDAPILPHMGWNTVQPGKGSRLFAGIEDERFYFVHSYAVQSWLFDVQPPFPEPIATWAEHGVPFLASIENGPLSATQFHPEKSGEAGIQLLRNWAGTLPDASI
;
A
#
# COMPACT_ATOMS: atom_id res chain seq x y z
N ARG A 1 14.39 -6.74 9.94
CA ARG A 1 15.81 -6.75 9.59
C ARG A 1 16.07 -6.17 8.21
N ARG A 2 15.27 -6.59 7.24
CA ARG A 2 15.34 -6.05 5.88
C ARG A 2 14.96 -4.57 5.83
N LEU A 3 13.95 -4.19 6.61
CA LEU A 3 13.52 -2.79 6.73
C LEU A 3 14.64 -1.93 7.32
N ALA A 4 15.25 -2.39 8.38
CA ALA A 4 16.34 -1.66 9.04
C ALA A 4 17.57 -1.51 8.15
N GLY A 5 17.79 -2.48 7.27
CA GLY A 5 18.90 -2.46 6.32
C GLY A 5 18.67 -1.63 5.07
N GLY A 6 17.46 -1.03 4.91
CA GLY A 6 17.11 -0.24 3.73
C GLY A 6 16.96 -1.06 2.46
N LEU A 7 16.85 -2.37 2.56
CA LEU A 7 16.65 -3.24 1.42
C LEU A 7 15.20 -3.16 0.92
N PRO A 8 14.95 -3.30 -0.40
CA PRO A 8 13.60 -3.24 -0.94
C PRO A 8 12.68 -4.29 -0.32
N VAL A 9 11.50 -3.85 0.11
CA VAL A 9 10.46 -4.70 0.69
C VAL A 9 9.13 -4.25 0.12
N VAL A 10 8.26 -5.21 -0.22
CA VAL A 10 6.88 -4.92 -0.54
C VAL A 10 5.96 -5.67 0.42
N GLY A 11 5.05 -4.95 1.06
CA GLY A 11 4.01 -5.51 1.91
C GLY A 11 2.68 -5.58 1.17
N ILE A 12 2.02 -6.74 1.21
CA ILE A 12 0.78 -6.97 0.48
C ILE A 12 -0.35 -7.24 1.47
N CYS A 13 -1.46 -6.50 1.32
CA CYS A 13 -2.68 -6.65 2.13
C CYS A 13 -2.38 -6.49 3.64
N VAL A 14 -2.45 -7.56 4.42
CA VAL A 14 -2.09 -7.52 5.85
C VAL A 14 -0.63 -7.09 6.02
N GLY A 15 0.25 -7.46 5.08
CA GLY A 15 1.64 -7.00 5.08
C GLY A 15 1.77 -5.49 4.99
N MET A 16 0.86 -4.81 4.28
CA MET A 16 0.79 -3.35 4.28
C MET A 16 0.29 -2.84 5.64
N GLN A 17 -0.78 -3.45 6.15
CA GLN A 17 -1.44 -2.98 7.37
C GLN A 17 -0.51 -3.00 8.58
N VAL A 18 0.35 -4.01 8.70
CA VAL A 18 1.28 -4.10 9.83
C VAL A 18 2.38 -3.05 9.81
N MET A 19 2.59 -2.34 8.70
CA MET A 19 3.59 -1.28 8.61
C MET A 19 3.17 -0.01 9.35
N PHE A 20 1.89 0.15 9.64
CA PHE A 20 1.39 1.35 10.30
C PHE A 20 1.55 1.28 11.82
N GLU A 21 1.36 2.42 12.48
CA GLU A 21 1.53 2.52 13.94
C GLU A 21 0.55 1.64 14.70
N GLN A 22 -0.69 1.54 14.21
CA GLN A 22 -1.76 0.97 14.99
C GLN A 22 -2.84 0.36 14.12
N GLY A 23 -3.43 -0.74 14.60
CA GLY A 23 -4.63 -1.32 14.02
C GLY A 23 -5.74 -1.31 15.07
N VAL A 24 -6.97 -1.11 14.62
CA VAL A 24 -8.16 -1.18 15.49
C VAL A 24 -9.14 -2.18 14.89
N GLU A 25 -9.37 -3.26 15.62
CA GLU A 25 -10.31 -4.31 15.21
C GLU A 25 -11.23 -4.64 16.37
N GLY A 26 -12.55 -4.51 16.15
CA GLY A 26 -13.54 -4.79 17.20
C GLY A 26 -13.34 -3.95 18.45
N GLY A 27 -12.83 -2.73 18.34
CA GLY A 27 -12.55 -1.85 19.47
C GLY A 27 -11.24 -2.15 20.19
N VAL A 28 -10.48 -3.16 19.72
CA VAL A 28 -9.19 -3.53 20.30
C VAL A 28 -8.06 -2.90 19.49
N GLU A 29 -7.20 -2.13 20.14
CA GLU A 29 -6.04 -1.51 19.52
C GLU A 29 -4.86 -2.47 19.55
N THR A 30 -4.15 -2.56 18.45
CA THR A 30 -2.95 -3.39 18.32
C THR A 30 -1.83 -2.55 17.71
N GLU A 31 -0.63 -2.65 18.27
CA GLU A 31 0.53 -1.95 17.72
C GLU A 31 1.01 -2.62 16.43
N GLY A 32 1.35 -1.79 15.44
CA GLY A 32 2.03 -2.23 14.23
C GLY A 32 3.52 -1.99 14.31
N LEU A 33 4.19 -2.07 13.15
CA LEU A 33 5.63 -1.83 13.06
C LEU A 33 6.01 -0.36 13.15
N GLY A 34 5.04 0.54 12.94
CA GLY A 34 5.26 1.97 13.09
C GLY A 34 6.15 2.61 12.04
N GLU A 35 6.31 1.98 10.87
CA GLU A 35 7.08 2.56 9.77
C GLU A 35 6.41 3.82 9.22
N TRP A 36 5.08 3.85 9.24
CA TRP A 36 4.28 4.98 8.81
C TRP A 36 3.25 5.35 9.87
N PRO A 37 2.98 6.66 10.06
CA PRO A 37 1.91 7.07 10.94
C PRO A 37 0.56 6.70 10.33
N GLY A 38 -0.40 6.42 11.18
CA GLY A 38 -1.75 6.11 10.74
C GLY A 38 -2.32 4.93 11.46
N VAL A 39 -3.62 4.78 11.32
CA VAL A 39 -4.40 3.74 11.97
C VAL A 39 -5.13 2.92 10.92
N VAL A 40 -4.97 1.60 10.99
CA VAL A 40 -5.74 0.67 10.18
C VAL A 40 -7.04 0.40 10.93
N SER A 41 -8.17 0.71 10.32
CA SER A 41 -9.47 0.56 10.94
C SER A 41 -10.47 -0.04 9.93
N GLU A 42 -11.60 -0.51 10.44
CA GLU A 42 -12.66 -1.02 9.58
C GLU A 42 -13.15 0.09 8.64
N LEU A 43 -13.30 -0.24 7.36
CA LEU A 43 -13.80 0.70 6.37
C LEU A 43 -15.19 1.23 6.77
N ASP A 44 -15.34 2.53 6.72
CA ASP A 44 -16.63 3.19 6.96
C ASP A 44 -17.48 3.13 5.69
N ALA A 45 -17.82 1.91 5.27
CA ALA A 45 -18.55 1.64 4.05
C ALA A 45 -19.79 0.79 4.36
N PRO A 46 -20.88 0.97 3.60
CA PRO A 46 -22.12 0.22 3.86
C PRO A 46 -22.01 -1.26 3.51
N ILE A 47 -21.08 -1.64 2.64
CA ILE A 47 -20.89 -3.03 2.21
C ILE A 47 -19.47 -3.47 2.50
N LEU A 48 -19.33 -4.53 3.31
CA LEU A 48 -18.04 -5.14 3.64
C LEU A 48 -18.11 -6.66 3.46
N PRO A 49 -17.01 -7.29 3.06
CA PRO A 49 -15.72 -6.68 2.71
C PRO A 49 -15.75 -5.96 1.36
N HIS A 50 -14.74 -5.12 1.13
CA HIS A 50 -14.42 -4.65 -0.23
C HIS A 50 -13.82 -5.86 -0.95
N MET A 51 -14.59 -6.45 -1.84
CA MET A 51 -14.17 -7.66 -2.55
C MET A 51 -14.43 -7.49 -4.04
N GLY A 52 -13.39 -7.65 -4.84
CA GLY A 52 -13.50 -7.58 -6.29
C GLY A 52 -12.49 -6.64 -6.91
N TRP A 53 -12.70 -6.37 -8.19
CA TRP A 53 -11.82 -5.53 -9.00
C TRP A 53 -12.20 -4.06 -8.84
N ASN A 54 -11.19 -3.23 -8.64
CA ASN A 54 -11.40 -1.79 -8.50
C ASN A 54 -10.21 -1.03 -9.09
N THR A 55 -10.47 0.20 -9.48
CA THR A 55 -9.45 1.11 -9.99
C THR A 55 -8.78 1.84 -8.85
N VAL A 56 -7.61 2.42 -9.14
CA VAL A 56 -6.86 3.22 -8.18
C VAL A 56 -6.55 4.59 -8.78
N GLN A 57 -6.17 5.52 -7.91
CA GLN A 57 -5.70 6.84 -8.30
C GLN A 57 -4.24 6.94 -7.88
N PRO A 58 -3.31 6.61 -8.78
CA PRO A 58 -1.88 6.61 -8.45
C PRO A 58 -1.40 8.00 -8.03
N GLY A 59 -0.55 8.03 -7.03
CA GLY A 59 0.12 9.23 -6.60
C GLY A 59 1.08 9.72 -7.67
N LYS A 60 1.30 11.03 -7.70
CA LYS A 60 2.21 11.64 -8.66
C LYS A 60 3.63 11.10 -8.48
N GLY A 61 4.22 10.65 -9.58
CA GLY A 61 5.55 10.08 -9.56
C GLY A 61 5.62 8.61 -9.20
N SER A 62 4.47 7.94 -9.10
CA SER A 62 4.43 6.51 -8.79
C SER A 62 5.24 5.68 -9.77
N ARG A 63 6.09 4.80 -9.24
CA ARG A 63 6.86 3.84 -10.02
C ARG A 63 6.16 2.50 -10.11
N LEU A 64 5.45 2.11 -9.07
CA LEU A 64 4.71 0.84 -9.05
C LEU A 64 3.64 0.80 -10.14
N PHE A 65 2.96 1.91 -10.36
CA PHE A 65 1.83 1.97 -11.30
C PHE A 65 2.22 2.47 -12.68
N ALA A 66 3.51 2.56 -12.98
CA ALA A 66 3.97 3.02 -14.29
C ALA A 66 3.45 2.09 -15.39
N GLY A 67 2.69 2.66 -16.33
CA GLY A 67 2.12 1.94 -17.45
C GLY A 67 0.82 1.20 -17.15
N ILE A 68 0.37 1.19 -15.90
CA ILE A 68 -0.84 0.46 -15.47
C ILE A 68 -1.79 1.34 -14.65
N GLU A 69 -1.70 2.65 -14.83
CA GLU A 69 -2.46 3.62 -14.02
C GLU A 69 -3.98 3.45 -14.14
N ASP A 70 -4.47 3.02 -15.29
CA ASP A 70 -5.90 2.88 -15.56
C ASP A 70 -6.42 1.46 -15.41
N GLU A 71 -5.59 0.55 -14.93
CA GLU A 71 -5.96 -0.84 -14.77
C GLU A 71 -6.73 -1.10 -13.49
N ARG A 72 -7.30 -2.30 -13.39
CA ARG A 72 -8.03 -2.73 -12.20
C ARG A 72 -7.19 -3.71 -11.41
N PHE A 73 -7.36 -3.65 -10.09
CA PHE A 73 -6.65 -4.52 -9.15
C PHE A 73 -7.66 -5.23 -8.26
N TYR A 74 -7.29 -6.42 -7.78
CA TYR A 74 -8.17 -7.23 -6.96
C TYR A 74 -8.00 -6.92 -5.49
N PHE A 75 -9.10 -6.51 -4.85
CA PHE A 75 -9.17 -6.18 -3.43
C PHE A 75 -9.99 -7.23 -2.70
N VAL A 76 -9.56 -7.60 -1.51
CA VAL A 76 -10.38 -8.35 -0.56
C VAL A 76 -9.92 -7.97 0.86
N HIS A 77 -10.63 -7.03 1.47
CA HIS A 77 -10.29 -6.51 2.80
C HIS A 77 -11.47 -5.79 3.42
N SER A 78 -11.50 -5.73 4.74
CA SER A 78 -12.48 -4.94 5.49
C SER A 78 -11.83 -3.80 6.26
N TYR A 79 -10.50 -3.81 6.36
CA TYR A 79 -9.73 -2.82 7.11
C TYR A 79 -8.77 -2.11 6.19
N ALA A 80 -8.54 -0.83 6.45
CA ALA A 80 -7.60 -0.03 5.67
C ALA A 80 -7.27 1.27 6.41
N VAL A 81 -6.31 2.01 5.88
CA VAL A 81 -5.99 3.35 6.35
C VAL A 81 -6.87 4.34 5.58
N GLN A 82 -7.72 5.06 6.27
CA GLN A 82 -8.73 5.96 5.68
C GLN A 82 -8.34 7.43 5.74
N SER A 83 -7.31 7.76 6.51
CA SER A 83 -6.76 9.11 6.54
C SER A 83 -5.23 9.02 6.57
N TRP A 84 -4.58 9.96 5.90
CA TRP A 84 -3.14 9.94 5.76
C TRP A 84 -2.60 11.36 5.90
N LEU A 85 -1.84 11.57 6.98
CA LEU A 85 -1.12 12.81 7.20
C LEU A 85 0.33 12.44 7.50
N PHE A 86 1.19 12.69 6.56
CA PHE A 86 2.61 12.42 6.71
C PHE A 86 3.39 13.70 6.47
N ASP A 87 3.89 14.27 7.54
CA ASP A 87 4.69 15.50 7.49
C ASP A 87 6.17 15.12 7.36
N VAL A 88 6.71 15.30 6.17
CA VAL A 88 8.10 14.98 5.88
C VAL A 88 8.90 16.26 5.81
N GLN A 89 9.94 16.32 6.63
CA GLN A 89 10.87 17.44 6.61
C GLN A 89 11.96 17.23 5.57
N PRO A 90 12.28 18.24 4.75
CA PRO A 90 13.44 18.15 3.85
C PRO A 90 14.70 17.79 4.63
N PRO A 91 15.65 17.00 4.07
CA PRO A 91 15.74 16.60 2.67
C PRO A 91 15.06 15.27 2.32
N PHE A 92 14.26 14.70 3.21
CA PHE A 92 13.63 13.40 2.96
C PHE A 92 12.51 13.51 1.93
N PRO A 93 12.45 12.59 0.94
CA PRO A 93 11.37 12.63 -0.04
C PRO A 93 10.04 12.24 0.60
N GLU A 94 8.97 12.83 0.09
CA GLU A 94 7.63 12.53 0.53
C GLU A 94 7.19 11.17 0.00
N PRO A 95 6.58 10.30 0.83
CA PRO A 95 6.00 9.05 0.35
C PRO A 95 4.93 9.29 -0.69
N ILE A 96 4.84 8.37 -1.66
CA ILE A 96 3.83 8.44 -2.71
C ILE A 96 2.63 7.60 -2.29
N ALA A 97 1.49 8.26 -2.09
CA ALA A 97 0.25 7.62 -1.69
C ALA A 97 -0.66 7.44 -2.90
N THR A 98 -1.18 6.23 -3.07
CA THR A 98 -2.15 5.88 -4.09
C THR A 98 -3.47 5.54 -3.38
N TRP A 99 -4.56 6.11 -3.86
CA TRP A 99 -5.87 5.98 -3.24
C TRP A 99 -6.83 5.15 -4.08
N ALA A 100 -7.77 4.51 -3.42
CA ALA A 100 -8.93 3.87 -4.04
C ALA A 100 -10.17 4.26 -3.23
N GLU A 101 -11.35 3.90 -3.74
CA GLU A 101 -12.60 4.24 -3.09
C GLU A 101 -13.52 3.03 -3.03
N HIS A 102 -14.08 2.77 -1.85
CA HIS A 102 -15.13 1.78 -1.63
C HIS A 102 -16.07 2.32 -0.56
N GLY A 103 -17.03 3.15 -0.99
CA GLY A 103 -17.89 3.90 -0.07
C GLY A 103 -17.15 5.09 0.56
N VAL A 104 -15.89 4.92 0.90
CA VAL A 104 -14.99 5.95 1.40
C VAL A 104 -13.63 5.81 0.72
N PRO A 105 -12.85 6.90 0.62
CA PRO A 105 -11.47 6.79 0.16
C PRO A 105 -10.62 6.04 1.17
N PHE A 106 -9.68 5.26 0.68
CA PHE A 106 -8.70 4.59 1.53
C PHE A 106 -7.36 4.46 0.78
N LEU A 107 -6.29 4.26 1.53
CA LEU A 107 -4.97 4.04 0.94
C LEU A 107 -4.90 2.67 0.27
N ALA A 108 -4.69 2.68 -1.04
CA ALA A 108 -4.50 1.46 -1.82
C ALA A 108 -3.04 1.06 -1.88
N SER A 109 -2.12 2.03 -1.81
CA SER A 109 -0.69 1.75 -1.91
C SER A 109 0.13 2.92 -1.35
N ILE A 110 1.32 2.60 -0.86
CA ILE A 110 2.32 3.59 -0.46
C ILE A 110 3.66 3.17 -1.04
N GLU A 111 4.38 4.16 -1.59
CA GLU A 111 5.76 3.98 -2.05
C GLU A 111 6.64 4.94 -1.26
N ASN A 112 7.55 4.39 -0.48
CA ASN A 112 8.43 5.17 0.38
C ASN A 112 9.86 4.62 0.29
N GLY A 113 10.59 5.08 -0.75
CA GLY A 113 11.94 4.59 -0.99
C GLY A 113 11.95 3.08 -1.23
N PRO A 114 12.74 2.32 -0.44
CA PRO A 114 12.82 0.88 -0.60
C PRO A 114 11.59 0.12 -0.07
N LEU A 115 10.71 0.80 0.66
CA LEU A 115 9.54 0.18 1.25
C LEU A 115 8.29 0.56 0.47
N SER A 116 7.65 -0.45 -0.09
CA SER A 116 6.39 -0.29 -0.82
C SER A 116 5.33 -1.21 -0.24
N ALA A 117 4.07 -0.84 -0.40
CA ALA A 117 2.98 -1.66 0.11
C ALA A 117 1.72 -1.48 -0.73
N THR A 118 0.91 -2.54 -0.83
CA THR A 118 -0.38 -2.52 -1.50
C THR A 118 -1.45 -3.13 -0.62
N GLN A 119 -2.64 -2.53 -0.60
CA GLN A 119 -3.79 -3.11 0.07
C GLN A 119 -4.41 -4.22 -0.77
N PHE A 120 -4.38 -4.09 -2.08
CA PHE A 120 -4.84 -5.12 -2.99
C PHE A 120 -3.79 -6.23 -3.15
N HIS A 121 -4.18 -7.30 -3.84
CA HIS A 121 -3.33 -8.45 -4.10
C HIS A 121 -2.80 -8.40 -5.55
N PRO A 122 -1.56 -7.95 -5.78
CA PRO A 122 -0.99 -7.96 -7.14
C PRO A 122 -0.98 -9.36 -7.74
N GLU A 123 -0.68 -10.38 -6.92
CA GLU A 123 -0.62 -11.77 -7.36
C GLU A 123 -1.98 -12.30 -7.84
N LYS A 124 -3.07 -11.61 -7.50
CA LYS A 124 -4.43 -11.96 -7.91
C LYS A 124 -5.01 -10.95 -8.92
N SER A 125 -4.20 -10.01 -9.37
CA SER A 125 -4.64 -8.90 -10.22
C SER A 125 -4.29 -9.07 -11.69
N GLY A 126 -4.08 -10.30 -12.14
CA GLY A 126 -3.82 -10.60 -13.54
C GLY A 126 -2.56 -9.94 -14.07
N GLU A 127 -2.59 -9.52 -15.33
CA GLU A 127 -1.43 -8.91 -15.99
C GLU A 127 -1.02 -7.59 -15.37
N ALA A 128 -1.98 -6.79 -14.90
CA ALA A 128 -1.69 -5.53 -14.21
C ALA A 128 -0.89 -5.79 -12.94
N GLY A 129 -1.28 -6.81 -12.17
CA GLY A 129 -0.55 -7.22 -10.98
C GLY A 129 0.85 -7.71 -11.28
N ILE A 130 1.01 -8.51 -12.34
CA ILE A 130 2.32 -8.98 -12.78
C ILE A 130 3.21 -7.78 -13.15
N GLN A 131 2.66 -6.83 -13.88
CA GLN A 131 3.41 -5.64 -14.27
C GLN A 131 3.81 -4.80 -13.05
N LEU A 132 2.92 -4.68 -12.07
CA LEU A 132 3.25 -3.98 -10.82
C LEU A 132 4.42 -4.66 -10.12
N LEU A 133 4.41 -5.98 -10.02
CA LEU A 133 5.50 -6.73 -9.40
C LEU A 133 6.80 -6.60 -10.19
N ARG A 134 6.72 -6.53 -11.51
CA ARG A 134 7.90 -6.25 -12.35
C ARG A 134 8.42 -4.84 -12.10
N ASN A 135 7.54 -3.86 -11.96
CA ASN A 135 7.93 -2.48 -11.64
C ASN A 135 8.65 -2.44 -10.29
N TRP A 136 8.13 -3.17 -9.31
CA TRP A 136 8.78 -3.26 -8.01
C TRP A 136 10.13 -3.97 -8.11
N ALA A 137 10.19 -5.09 -8.83
CA ALA A 137 11.42 -5.85 -9.03
C ALA A 137 12.53 -5.01 -9.68
N GLY A 138 12.13 -4.06 -10.53
CA GLY A 138 13.07 -3.11 -11.14
C GLY A 138 13.73 -2.17 -10.16
N THR A 139 13.22 -2.08 -8.92
CA THR A 139 13.84 -1.28 -7.86
C THR A 139 14.87 -2.08 -7.06
N LEU A 140 14.97 -3.38 -7.29
CA LEU A 140 15.91 -4.23 -6.57
C LEU A 140 17.34 -3.97 -7.01
N PRO A 141 18.32 -4.12 -6.11
CA PRO A 141 19.72 -4.01 -6.50
C PRO A 141 20.07 -5.06 -7.55
N ASP A 142 20.99 -4.71 -8.43
CA ASP A 142 21.48 -5.63 -9.42
C ASP A 142 22.11 -6.86 -8.74
N ALA A 143 21.64 -8.05 -9.13
CA ALA A 143 22.13 -9.30 -8.57
C ALA A 143 23.38 -9.83 -9.26
N SER A 144 23.86 -9.15 -10.27
CA SER A 144 25.02 -9.56 -11.05
C SER A 144 26.31 -9.18 -10.32
N ILE A 145 26.67 -9.96 -9.35
CA ILE A 145 27.94 -9.75 -8.65
C ILE A 145 28.84 -10.95 -8.85
#